data_3bb6193ebdc9f857588ab18f6906ab48
#
_entry.id   3bb6193ebdc9f857588ab18f6906ab48
#
_cell.length_a   1.000
_cell.length_b   1.000
_cell.length_c   1.000
_cell.angle_alpha   90.00
_cell.angle_beta   90.00
_cell.angle_gamma   90.00
#
_symmetry.space_group_name_H-M   'P 1'
#
loop_
_entity.id
_entity.type
_entity.pdbx_description
1 polymer ?
#
loop_
_entity_poly.entity_id
_entity_poly.type
_entity_poly.pdbx_seq_one_letter_code
_entity_poly.pdbx_strand_id
1 'polypeptide(L)'
;MRKTAVAIALVLVASLGIAVPSVAAEPGAPKVVIIVGATHGTTANYRTKADRAYAEAIRYTPNVVKVYSPYATWSKVKAAVAGASVVIYFGHGNGWPSPYTYDPKFATKDGFGLNATYGAGDYNNKYYGEPYVSTLDLAPNAIVLLHHLCYASGNSEPGNPEPTLSVARQRADNYAAGFLKAGASAVIADGHAGAEAYLQALFTTHQSIEDMWRGQPNANGNVKSFASVRTPGATVSQDPNTPTSGFYRSVTVGAFVVTTDMVVSGVSGNKGAKPVMRVPDTDSVLITSGGDATGGFSLRPTRILAPH
;
A
#
# COMPACT_ATOMS: atom_id res chain seq x y z
N MET A 1 -54.54 63.06 -4.85
CA MET A 1 -53.93 61.74 -5.14
C MET A 1 -52.43 61.85 -4.99
N ARG A 2 -51.88 61.40 -3.84
CA ARG A 2 -50.40 61.44 -3.56
C ARG A 2 -49.84 60.08 -3.94
N LYS A 3 -48.87 60.03 -4.88
CA LYS A 3 -48.14 58.86 -5.27
C LYS A 3 -46.92 58.71 -4.34
N THR A 4 -46.93 57.69 -3.52
CA THR A 4 -45.78 57.30 -2.67
C THR A 4 -44.84 56.40 -3.47
N ALA A 5 -43.61 56.85 -3.71
CA ALA A 5 -42.55 56.06 -4.32
C ALA A 5 -41.83 55.25 -3.22
N VAL A 6 -41.82 53.98 -3.33
CA VAL A 6 -41.04 53.07 -2.45
C VAL A 6 -39.67 52.83 -3.10
N ALA A 7 -38.62 53.29 -2.45
CA ALA A 7 -37.25 53.03 -2.86
C ALA A 7 -36.80 51.69 -2.25
N ILE A 8 -36.50 50.69 -3.09
CA ILE A 8 -35.88 49.43 -2.68
C ILE A 8 -34.38 49.60 -2.70
N ALA A 9 -33.78 49.61 -1.51
CA ALA A 9 -32.31 49.60 -1.37
C ALA A 9 -31.81 48.15 -1.55
N LEU A 10 -31.04 47.92 -2.62
CA LEU A 10 -30.37 46.66 -2.90
C LEU A 10 -29.07 46.62 -2.08
N VAL A 11 -29.01 45.79 -1.03
CA VAL A 11 -27.79 45.54 -0.26
C VAL A 11 -26.95 44.48 -0.98
N LEU A 12 -25.88 44.91 -1.62
CA LEU A 12 -24.87 44.02 -2.19
C LEU A 12 -23.98 43.49 -1.05
N VAL A 13 -24.16 42.26 -0.65
CA VAL A 13 -23.24 41.54 0.24
C VAL A 13 -22.04 41.05 -0.60
N ALA A 14 -20.95 41.78 -0.55
CA ALA A 14 -19.68 41.34 -1.10
C ALA A 14 -19.11 40.23 -0.20
N SER A 15 -19.21 38.96 -0.64
CA SER A 15 -18.53 37.83 -0.03
C SER A 15 -17.02 37.99 -0.30
N LEU A 16 -16.27 38.46 0.67
CA LEU A 16 -14.80 38.37 0.69
C LEU A 16 -14.46 36.86 0.81
N GLY A 17 -14.17 36.21 -0.32
CA GLY A 17 -13.56 34.90 -0.35
C GLY A 17 -12.16 35.01 0.27
N ILE A 18 -12.02 34.50 1.49
CA ILE A 18 -10.70 34.29 2.09
C ILE A 18 -10.03 33.18 1.27
N ALA A 19 -9.10 33.59 0.39
CA ALA A 19 -8.21 32.61 -0.27
C ALA A 19 -7.34 32.00 0.83
N VAL A 20 -7.62 30.72 1.17
CA VAL A 20 -6.73 29.93 2.01
C VAL A 20 -5.44 29.76 1.20
N PRO A 21 -4.27 30.21 1.69
CA PRO A 21 -3.03 30.00 0.97
C PRO A 21 -2.81 28.50 0.83
N SER A 22 -2.69 28.00 -0.40
CA SER A 22 -2.19 26.67 -0.69
C SER A 22 -0.75 26.63 -0.22
N VAL A 23 -0.50 25.99 0.91
CA VAL A 23 0.86 25.75 1.38
C VAL A 23 1.50 24.83 0.33
N ALA A 24 2.44 25.37 -0.44
CA ALA A 24 3.26 24.56 -1.34
C ALA A 24 3.98 23.52 -0.48
N ALA A 25 3.93 22.24 -0.91
CA ALA A 25 4.65 21.18 -0.21
C ALA A 25 6.15 21.52 -0.20
N GLU A 26 6.77 21.46 0.97
CA GLU A 26 8.21 21.62 1.12
C GLU A 26 8.93 20.60 0.24
N PRO A 27 9.98 21.01 -0.53
CA PRO A 27 10.77 20.08 -1.30
C PRO A 27 11.35 18.99 -0.39
N GLY A 28 11.00 17.73 -0.63
CA GLY A 28 11.43 16.60 0.18
C GLY A 28 10.41 16.07 1.20
N ALA A 29 9.26 16.76 1.40
CA ALA A 29 8.19 16.21 2.24
C ALA A 29 7.60 14.93 1.62
N PRO A 30 7.47 13.83 2.40
CA PRO A 30 6.95 12.57 1.90
C PRO A 30 5.54 12.73 1.34
N LYS A 31 5.32 12.20 0.13
CA LYS A 31 4.04 12.28 -0.55
C LYS A 31 3.19 11.07 -0.20
N VAL A 32 2.00 11.33 0.32
CA VAL A 32 0.98 10.32 0.59
C VAL A 32 -0.16 10.46 -0.42
N VAL A 33 -0.49 9.38 -1.12
CA VAL A 33 -1.60 9.36 -2.08
C VAL A 33 -2.66 8.39 -1.59
N ILE A 34 -3.89 8.88 -1.42
CA ILE A 34 -5.02 8.08 -0.94
C ILE A 34 -6.02 7.95 -2.08
N ILE A 35 -6.30 6.71 -2.45
CA ILE A 35 -7.12 6.35 -3.60
C ILE A 35 -8.38 5.62 -3.12
N VAL A 36 -9.55 6.02 -3.62
CA VAL A 36 -10.79 5.27 -3.47
C VAL A 36 -11.32 4.90 -4.86
N GLY A 37 -11.32 3.62 -5.17
CA GLY A 37 -11.89 3.10 -6.41
C GLY A 37 -13.42 3.08 -6.41
N ALA A 38 -14.01 2.85 -7.58
CA ALA A 38 -15.44 2.63 -7.72
C ALA A 38 -15.80 1.24 -7.19
N THR A 39 -16.61 1.16 -6.13
CA THR A 39 -17.00 -0.07 -5.44
C THR A 39 -18.50 -0.18 -5.25
N HIS A 40 -19.26 0.38 -6.17
CA HIS A 40 -20.72 0.39 -6.12
C HIS A 40 -21.24 0.99 -4.81
N GLY A 41 -22.17 0.31 -4.14
CA GLY A 41 -22.79 0.79 -2.91
C GLY A 41 -21.83 0.95 -1.71
N THR A 42 -20.66 0.33 -1.73
CA THR A 42 -19.66 0.43 -0.63
C THR A 42 -18.72 1.62 -0.77
N THR A 43 -18.73 2.33 -1.89
CA THR A 43 -17.79 3.45 -2.17
C THR A 43 -17.88 4.56 -1.13
N ALA A 44 -19.08 4.92 -0.66
CA ALA A 44 -19.26 5.94 0.38
C ALA A 44 -18.55 5.55 1.70
N ASN A 45 -18.63 4.29 2.11
CA ASN A 45 -17.94 3.78 3.29
C ASN A 45 -16.40 3.85 3.10
N TYR A 46 -15.90 3.51 1.91
CA TYR A 46 -14.48 3.59 1.62
C TYR A 46 -13.96 5.03 1.58
N ARG A 47 -14.75 6.00 1.11
CA ARG A 47 -14.42 7.43 1.24
C ARG A 47 -14.31 7.83 2.71
N THR A 48 -15.22 7.40 3.57
CA THR A 48 -15.16 7.69 5.02
C THR A 48 -13.88 7.12 5.65
N LYS A 49 -13.48 5.88 5.31
CA LYS A 49 -12.22 5.28 5.78
C LYS A 49 -11.01 6.03 5.24
N ALA A 50 -11.03 6.41 3.98
CA ALA A 50 -9.97 7.17 3.33
C ALA A 50 -9.84 8.59 3.90
N ASP A 51 -10.94 9.23 4.28
CA ASP A 51 -10.91 10.55 4.94
C ASP A 51 -10.32 10.49 6.36
N ARG A 52 -10.48 9.38 7.08
CA ARG A 52 -9.77 9.17 8.34
C ARG A 52 -8.26 9.00 8.10
N ALA A 53 -7.87 8.22 7.09
CA ALA A 53 -6.47 8.11 6.69
C ALA A 53 -5.89 9.48 6.26
N TYR A 54 -6.66 10.30 5.55
CA TYR A 54 -6.27 11.66 5.19
C TYR A 54 -6.06 12.52 6.44
N ALA A 55 -7.01 12.50 7.39
CA ALA A 55 -6.91 13.27 8.62
C ALA A 55 -5.68 12.86 9.47
N GLU A 56 -5.29 11.58 9.42
CA GLU A 56 -4.07 11.12 10.06
C GLU A 56 -2.82 11.59 9.29
N ALA A 57 -2.78 11.42 7.97
CA ALA A 57 -1.62 11.73 7.15
C ALA A 57 -1.23 13.22 7.21
N ILE A 58 -2.21 14.15 7.19
CA ILE A 58 -1.95 15.61 7.24
C ILE A 58 -1.32 16.08 8.55
N ARG A 59 -1.30 15.26 9.59
CA ARG A 59 -0.59 15.54 10.84
C ARG A 59 0.93 15.48 10.68
N TYR A 60 1.41 14.78 9.67
CA TYR A 60 2.83 14.45 9.48
C TYR A 60 3.41 15.10 8.22
N THR A 61 2.61 15.30 7.19
CA THR A 61 3.06 15.91 5.93
C THR A 61 1.96 16.74 5.28
N PRO A 62 2.29 17.93 4.73
CA PRO A 62 1.32 18.70 3.94
C PRO A 62 1.08 18.09 2.55
N ASN A 63 1.91 17.15 2.11
CA ASN A 63 1.89 16.58 0.77
C ASN A 63 0.97 15.35 0.69
N VAL A 64 -0.34 15.55 0.93
CA VAL A 64 -1.34 14.47 0.89
C VAL A 64 -2.33 14.71 -0.24
N VAL A 65 -2.45 13.73 -1.14
CA VAL A 65 -3.29 13.82 -2.34
C VAL A 65 -4.43 12.80 -2.26
N LYS A 66 -5.67 13.26 -2.48
CA LYS A 66 -6.87 12.40 -2.58
C LYS A 66 -7.28 12.19 -4.04
N VAL A 67 -7.49 10.95 -4.44
CA VAL A 67 -8.02 10.58 -5.77
C VAL A 67 -9.18 9.60 -5.57
N TYR A 68 -10.38 10.13 -5.45
CA TYR A 68 -11.56 9.36 -5.09
C TYR A 68 -12.52 9.17 -6.27
N SER A 69 -13.17 8.02 -6.33
CA SER A 69 -14.37 7.82 -7.16
C SER A 69 -15.38 8.95 -6.88
N PRO A 70 -16.06 9.49 -7.88
CA PRO A 70 -16.13 9.03 -9.28
C PRO A 70 -15.02 9.57 -10.20
N TYR A 71 -13.96 10.16 -9.66
CA TYR A 71 -12.90 10.82 -10.43
C TYR A 71 -11.58 10.02 -10.47
N ALA A 72 -11.54 8.85 -9.82
CA ALA A 72 -10.37 7.98 -9.71
C ALA A 72 -10.17 7.15 -11.00
N THR A 73 -9.85 7.79 -12.11
CA THR A 73 -9.46 7.10 -13.35
C THR A 73 -7.98 6.72 -13.34
N TRP A 74 -7.58 5.76 -14.18
CA TRP A 74 -6.18 5.34 -14.30
C TRP A 74 -5.22 6.50 -14.53
N SER A 75 -5.54 7.40 -15.46
CA SER A 75 -4.68 8.55 -15.76
C SER A 75 -4.51 9.49 -14.56
N LYS A 76 -5.58 9.74 -13.80
CA LYS A 76 -5.53 10.57 -12.58
C LYS A 76 -4.73 9.88 -11.47
N VAL A 77 -4.95 8.59 -11.25
CA VAL A 77 -4.21 7.82 -10.25
C VAL A 77 -2.74 7.75 -10.61
N LYS A 78 -2.40 7.40 -11.86
CA LYS A 78 -1.00 7.33 -12.31
C LYS A 78 -0.27 8.66 -12.14
N ALA A 79 -0.90 9.76 -12.50
CA ALA A 79 -0.31 11.09 -12.31
C ALA A 79 -0.15 11.46 -10.81
N ALA A 80 -1.13 11.09 -9.98
CA ALA A 80 -1.08 11.39 -8.56
C ALA A 80 0.02 10.60 -7.83
N VAL A 81 0.23 9.31 -8.15
CA VAL A 81 1.20 8.46 -7.46
C VAL A 81 2.65 8.70 -7.90
N ALA A 82 2.89 9.47 -8.96
CA ALA A 82 4.25 9.80 -9.36
C ALA A 82 5.01 10.48 -8.19
N GLY A 83 6.14 9.88 -7.79
CA GLY A 83 6.94 10.31 -6.65
C GLY A 83 6.29 10.10 -5.28
N ALA A 84 5.26 9.26 -5.15
CA ALA A 84 4.64 8.97 -3.86
C ALA A 84 5.52 8.06 -3.00
N SER A 85 5.72 8.42 -1.74
CA SER A 85 6.35 7.59 -0.70
C SER A 85 5.37 6.57 -0.11
N VAL A 86 4.08 6.92 -0.07
CA VAL A 86 3.02 6.07 0.46
C VAL A 86 1.82 6.12 -0.48
N VAL A 87 1.37 4.96 -0.94
CA VAL A 87 0.13 4.82 -1.71
C VAL A 87 -0.85 4.00 -0.90
N ILE A 88 -2.03 4.55 -0.64
CA ILE A 88 -3.12 3.87 0.09
C ILE A 88 -4.28 3.69 -0.86
N TYR A 89 -4.76 2.47 -1.01
CA TYR A 89 -5.88 2.16 -1.87
C TYR A 89 -7.00 1.43 -1.12
N PHE A 90 -8.20 1.95 -1.26
CA PHE A 90 -9.46 1.34 -0.84
C PHE A 90 -10.28 1.05 -2.10
N GLY A 91 -10.67 -0.19 -2.31
CA GLY A 91 -11.42 -0.52 -3.51
C GLY A 91 -11.68 -2.01 -3.70
N HIS A 92 -12.15 -2.36 -4.89
CA HIS A 92 -12.24 -3.77 -5.29
C HIS A 92 -10.85 -4.36 -5.52
N GLY A 93 -10.69 -5.62 -5.08
CA GLY A 93 -9.60 -6.49 -5.49
C GLY A 93 -10.07 -7.46 -6.58
N ASN A 94 -9.20 -7.76 -7.54
CA ASN A 94 -9.38 -8.78 -8.55
C ASN A 94 -8.07 -9.54 -8.72
N GLY A 95 -7.82 -10.50 -7.83
CA GLY A 95 -6.56 -11.22 -7.78
C GLY A 95 -6.59 -12.57 -8.49
N TRP A 96 -5.44 -13.23 -8.52
CA TRP A 96 -5.28 -14.58 -9.06
C TRP A 96 -4.48 -15.47 -8.08
N PRO A 97 -4.89 -16.75 -7.88
CA PRO A 97 -6.05 -17.47 -8.43
C PRO A 97 -7.40 -16.98 -7.90
N SER A 98 -8.42 -17.00 -8.77
CA SER A 98 -9.80 -16.63 -8.42
C SER A 98 -10.79 -17.45 -9.25
N PRO A 99 -12.11 -17.45 -8.91
CA PRO A 99 -13.13 -18.08 -9.74
C PRO A 99 -13.33 -17.43 -11.12
N TYR A 100 -12.82 -16.22 -11.32
CA TYR A 100 -12.98 -15.49 -12.57
C TYR A 100 -11.96 -15.91 -13.62
N THR A 101 -12.27 -15.62 -14.89
CA THR A 101 -11.40 -15.96 -16.00
C THR A 101 -9.99 -15.40 -15.81
N TYR A 102 -9.01 -16.29 -15.98
CA TYR A 102 -7.61 -15.91 -16.00
C TYR A 102 -7.29 -15.10 -17.26
N ASP A 103 -6.63 -13.98 -17.07
CA ASP A 103 -6.05 -13.17 -18.14
C ASP A 103 -4.54 -13.46 -18.20
N PRO A 104 -4.03 -14.12 -19.27
CA PRO A 104 -2.60 -14.44 -19.36
C PRO A 104 -1.67 -13.23 -19.28
N LYS A 105 -2.19 -12.04 -19.60
CA LYS A 105 -1.46 -10.77 -19.52
C LYS A 105 -1.67 -10.06 -18.18
N PHE A 106 -2.41 -10.62 -17.27
CA PHE A 106 -2.82 -9.99 -16.00
C PHE A 106 -3.48 -8.62 -16.17
N ALA A 107 -4.05 -8.34 -17.34
CA ALA A 107 -4.55 -7.01 -17.67
C ALA A 107 -5.59 -6.49 -16.67
N THR A 108 -6.31 -7.40 -16.01
CA THR A 108 -7.35 -7.08 -15.01
C THR A 108 -7.05 -7.60 -13.61
N LYS A 109 -5.97 -8.39 -13.41
CA LYS A 109 -5.64 -9.05 -12.13
C LYS A 109 -4.51 -8.35 -11.40
N ASP A 110 -4.57 -8.40 -10.07
CA ASP A 110 -3.47 -8.01 -9.18
C ASP A 110 -3.11 -6.51 -9.29
N GLY A 111 -4.14 -5.64 -9.18
CA GLY A 111 -3.99 -4.20 -9.28
C GLY A 111 -5.17 -3.42 -8.72
N PHE A 112 -5.58 -2.34 -9.38
CA PHE A 112 -6.62 -1.43 -8.93
C PHE A 112 -7.94 -1.60 -9.69
N GLY A 113 -9.07 -1.54 -8.98
CA GLY A 113 -10.40 -1.31 -9.56
C GLY A 113 -10.74 0.17 -9.49
N LEU A 114 -10.72 0.87 -10.63
CA LEU A 114 -10.87 2.32 -10.71
C LEU A 114 -12.08 2.70 -11.58
N ASN A 115 -12.40 4.00 -11.65
CA ASN A 115 -13.38 4.46 -12.62
C ASN A 115 -12.87 4.30 -14.05
N ALA A 116 -13.66 3.70 -14.91
CA ALA A 116 -13.35 3.62 -16.34
C ALA A 116 -13.40 5.00 -16.98
N THR A 117 -14.38 5.83 -16.59
CA THR A 117 -14.64 7.16 -17.12
C THR A 117 -14.75 8.18 -15.98
N TYR A 118 -14.11 9.32 -16.15
CA TYR A 118 -14.10 10.42 -15.17
C TYR A 118 -15.53 10.96 -14.94
N GLY A 119 -15.93 11.02 -13.67
CA GLY A 119 -17.21 11.54 -13.25
C GLY A 119 -18.42 10.62 -13.49
N ALA A 120 -18.23 9.39 -14.01
CA ALA A 120 -19.34 8.50 -14.40
C ALA A 120 -19.98 7.73 -13.23
N GLY A 121 -19.66 8.09 -11.98
CA GLY A 121 -20.29 7.50 -10.78
C GLY A 121 -19.59 6.26 -10.24
N ASP A 122 -20.09 5.76 -9.11
CA ASP A 122 -19.46 4.71 -8.31
C ASP A 122 -19.63 3.29 -8.88
N TYR A 123 -20.50 3.14 -9.91
CA TYR A 123 -20.73 1.88 -10.62
C TYR A 123 -19.88 1.71 -11.88
N ASN A 124 -19.16 2.76 -12.28
CA ASN A 124 -18.32 2.76 -13.47
C ASN A 124 -16.91 2.23 -13.15
N ASN A 125 -16.80 0.92 -12.91
CA ASN A 125 -15.56 0.27 -12.52
C ASN A 125 -14.85 -0.40 -13.71
N LYS A 126 -13.49 -0.29 -13.72
CA LYS A 126 -12.58 -1.02 -14.60
C LYS A 126 -11.35 -1.44 -13.81
N TYR A 127 -10.91 -2.68 -14.01
CA TYR A 127 -9.69 -3.19 -13.39
C TYR A 127 -8.45 -2.86 -14.23
N TYR A 128 -7.42 -2.40 -13.52
CA TYR A 128 -6.09 -2.11 -14.05
C TYR A 128 -5.09 -2.97 -13.30
N GLY A 129 -4.79 -4.13 -13.87
CA GLY A 129 -3.99 -5.18 -13.22
C GLY A 129 -2.49 -4.94 -13.27
N GLU A 130 -1.73 -6.02 -13.07
CA GLU A 130 -0.27 -6.01 -12.95
C GLU A 130 0.45 -5.24 -14.07
N PRO A 131 0.11 -5.39 -15.38
CA PRO A 131 0.79 -4.63 -16.45
C PRO A 131 0.66 -3.12 -16.30
N TYR A 132 -0.42 -2.66 -15.68
CA TYR A 132 -0.64 -1.24 -15.40
C TYR A 132 0.13 -0.79 -14.16
N VAL A 133 -0.09 -1.44 -13.01
CA VAL A 133 0.52 -1.01 -11.74
C VAL A 133 2.04 -1.13 -11.76
N SER A 134 2.61 -2.05 -12.55
CA SER A 134 4.06 -2.15 -12.75
C SER A 134 4.71 -0.98 -13.50
N THR A 135 3.89 -0.05 -14.05
CA THR A 135 4.35 1.17 -14.73
C THR A 135 4.20 2.43 -13.87
N LEU A 136 3.87 2.29 -12.60
CA LEU A 136 3.82 3.41 -11.66
C LEU A 136 5.24 3.92 -11.40
N ASP A 137 5.35 5.22 -11.16
CA ASP A 137 6.61 5.90 -10.83
C ASP A 137 6.57 6.30 -9.36
N LEU A 138 7.04 5.42 -8.49
CA LEU A 138 7.00 5.59 -7.05
C LEU A 138 8.30 6.23 -6.53
N ALA A 139 8.23 6.89 -5.38
CA ALA A 139 9.45 7.37 -4.70
C ALA A 139 10.34 6.18 -4.27
N PRO A 140 11.65 6.40 -4.10
CA PRO A 140 12.51 5.40 -3.44
C PRO A 140 11.96 4.96 -2.09
N ASN A 141 12.06 3.67 -1.79
CA ASN A 141 11.54 3.05 -0.55
C ASN A 141 10.02 3.14 -0.35
N ALA A 142 9.26 3.51 -1.38
CA ALA A 142 7.81 3.63 -1.26
C ALA A 142 7.15 2.34 -0.77
N ILE A 143 6.04 2.50 -0.05
CA ILE A 143 5.18 1.39 0.33
C ILE A 143 3.77 1.56 -0.25
N VAL A 144 3.11 0.43 -0.51
CA VAL A 144 1.73 0.39 -0.97
C VAL A 144 0.87 -0.31 0.09
N LEU A 145 -0.18 0.37 0.56
CA LEU A 145 -1.15 -0.13 1.52
C LEU A 145 -2.46 -0.44 0.78
N LEU A 146 -2.85 -1.70 0.76
CA LEU A 146 -4.06 -2.20 0.11
C LEU A 146 -5.09 -2.57 1.18
N HIS A 147 -6.14 -1.77 1.31
CA HIS A 147 -7.13 -1.92 2.37
C HIS A 147 -8.47 -2.43 1.84
N HIS A 148 -9.02 -3.46 2.51
CA HIS A 148 -10.32 -4.07 2.23
C HIS A 148 -10.47 -4.66 0.83
N LEU A 149 -9.37 -5.08 0.20
CA LEU A 149 -9.38 -5.71 -1.11
C LEU A 149 -9.58 -7.23 -1.00
N CYS A 150 -10.43 -7.76 -1.87
CA CYS A 150 -10.50 -9.21 -2.09
C CYS A 150 -9.19 -9.69 -2.74
N TYR A 151 -8.73 -10.86 -2.35
CA TYR A 151 -7.55 -11.57 -2.87
C TYR A 151 -6.19 -10.98 -2.49
N ALA A 152 -6.08 -9.69 -2.18
CA ALA A 152 -4.78 -9.02 -2.04
C ALA A 152 -3.91 -9.56 -0.90
N SER A 153 -4.50 -9.95 0.22
CA SER A 153 -3.80 -10.57 1.35
C SER A 153 -3.78 -12.10 1.32
N GLY A 154 -4.43 -12.68 0.30
CA GLY A 154 -4.65 -14.13 0.17
C GLY A 154 -6.08 -14.57 0.39
N ASN A 155 -6.94 -13.73 0.99
CA ASN A 155 -8.35 -14.00 1.27
C ASN A 155 -9.18 -14.33 0.01
N SER A 156 -10.41 -14.73 0.23
CA SER A 156 -11.43 -14.81 -0.83
C SER A 156 -12.34 -13.57 -0.79
N GLU A 157 -13.10 -13.39 -1.85
CA GLU A 157 -14.24 -12.50 -1.90
C GLU A 157 -15.38 -13.05 -1.02
N PRO A 158 -16.17 -12.19 -0.35
CA PRO A 158 -17.30 -12.64 0.45
C PRO A 158 -18.25 -13.53 -0.34
N GLY A 159 -18.65 -14.66 0.25
CA GLY A 159 -19.49 -15.67 -0.40
C GLY A 159 -18.73 -16.75 -1.17
N ASN A 160 -17.45 -16.59 -1.44
CA ASN A 160 -16.60 -17.64 -2.01
C ASN A 160 -15.95 -18.50 -0.92
N PRO A 161 -15.62 -19.76 -1.23
CA PRO A 161 -14.94 -20.64 -0.29
C PRO A 161 -13.62 -20.05 0.23
N GLU A 162 -13.30 -20.39 1.47
CA GLU A 162 -11.99 -20.08 2.06
C GLU A 162 -10.88 -20.73 1.22
N PRO A 163 -9.80 -20.02 0.89
CA PRO A 163 -8.72 -20.57 0.09
C PRO A 163 -7.87 -21.55 0.91
N THR A 164 -7.26 -22.51 0.24
CA THR A 164 -6.18 -23.28 0.84
C THR A 164 -4.98 -22.38 1.11
N LEU A 165 -4.10 -22.78 2.05
CA LEU A 165 -2.87 -22.03 2.33
C LEU A 165 -2.02 -21.80 1.06
N SER A 166 -1.94 -22.79 0.16
CA SER A 166 -1.21 -22.66 -1.10
C SER A 166 -1.81 -21.60 -2.01
N VAL A 167 -3.15 -21.56 -2.13
CA VAL A 167 -3.85 -20.54 -2.93
C VAL A 167 -3.70 -19.15 -2.29
N ALA A 168 -3.82 -19.06 -0.96
CA ALA A 168 -3.65 -17.80 -0.25
C ALA A 168 -2.24 -17.21 -0.45
N ARG A 169 -1.20 -18.05 -0.40
CA ARG A 169 0.19 -17.65 -0.69
C ARG A 169 0.35 -17.13 -2.10
N GLN A 170 -0.18 -17.84 -3.10
CA GLN A 170 -0.11 -17.40 -4.50
C GLN A 170 -0.79 -16.06 -4.71
N ARG A 171 -1.95 -15.82 -4.09
CA ARG A 171 -2.69 -14.56 -4.20
C ARG A 171 -1.89 -13.39 -3.64
N ALA A 172 -1.36 -13.52 -2.42
CA ALA A 172 -0.58 -12.44 -1.80
C ALA A 172 0.68 -12.12 -2.61
N ASP A 173 1.39 -13.15 -3.09
CA ASP A 173 2.59 -13.00 -3.90
C ASP A 173 2.29 -12.36 -5.27
N ASN A 174 1.26 -12.83 -5.97
CA ASN A 174 0.84 -12.27 -7.25
C ASN A 174 0.43 -10.80 -7.11
N TYR A 175 -0.37 -10.49 -6.08
CA TYR A 175 -0.90 -9.14 -5.91
C TYR A 175 0.20 -8.11 -5.64
N ALA A 176 1.25 -8.50 -4.94
CA ALA A 176 2.38 -7.61 -4.64
C ALA A 176 3.32 -7.38 -5.83
N ALA A 177 3.43 -8.36 -6.74
CA ALA A 177 4.48 -8.42 -7.75
C ALA A 177 4.54 -7.17 -8.66
N GLY A 178 3.38 -6.68 -9.12
CA GLY A 178 3.33 -5.49 -9.98
C GLY A 178 3.81 -4.22 -9.29
N PHE A 179 3.45 -4.03 -8.03
CA PHE A 179 3.87 -2.87 -7.24
C PHE A 179 5.36 -2.93 -6.87
N LEU A 180 5.89 -4.10 -6.51
CA LEU A 180 7.32 -4.28 -6.28
C LEU A 180 8.12 -4.01 -7.56
N LYS A 181 7.63 -4.46 -8.72
CA LYS A 181 8.22 -4.15 -10.02
C LYS A 181 8.20 -2.65 -10.34
N ALA A 182 7.21 -1.91 -9.86
CA ALA A 182 7.13 -0.45 -9.96
C ALA A 182 8.07 0.29 -9.01
N GLY A 183 8.84 -0.43 -8.18
CA GLY A 183 9.80 0.16 -7.25
C GLY A 183 9.30 0.30 -5.82
N ALA A 184 8.12 -0.21 -5.47
CA ALA A 184 7.73 -0.29 -4.07
C ALA A 184 8.69 -1.21 -3.31
N SER A 185 9.08 -0.81 -2.10
CA SER A 185 9.89 -1.63 -1.20
C SER A 185 9.07 -2.62 -0.39
N ALA A 186 7.80 -2.31 -0.20
CA ALA A 186 6.87 -3.22 0.43
C ALA A 186 5.42 -3.00 -0.04
N VAL A 187 4.64 -4.07 0.01
CA VAL A 187 3.19 -4.06 -0.22
C VAL A 187 2.52 -4.70 0.99
N ILE A 188 1.65 -3.95 1.65
CA ILE A 188 0.87 -4.41 2.79
C ILE A 188 -0.59 -4.53 2.35
N ALA A 189 -1.19 -5.69 2.52
CA ALA A 189 -2.61 -5.89 2.29
C ALA A 189 -3.31 -6.24 3.62
N ASP A 190 -4.34 -5.46 3.97
CA ASP A 190 -5.10 -5.63 5.20
C ASP A 190 -6.61 -5.50 4.92
N GLY A 191 -7.35 -6.57 5.15
CA GLY A 191 -8.79 -6.65 4.91
C GLY A 191 -9.65 -6.01 6.01
N HIS A 192 -9.10 -5.75 7.18
CA HIS A 192 -9.87 -5.35 8.36
C HIS A 192 -9.44 -4.03 8.99
N ALA A 193 -8.14 -3.72 9.03
CA ALA A 193 -7.65 -2.50 9.64
C ALA A 193 -7.89 -1.26 8.77
N GLY A 194 -7.98 -0.10 9.42
CA GLY A 194 -7.82 1.19 8.78
C GLY A 194 -6.35 1.50 8.51
N ALA A 195 -6.09 2.50 7.66
CA ALA A 195 -4.73 2.92 7.33
C ALA A 195 -4.10 3.83 8.41
N GLU A 196 -4.88 4.32 9.36
CA GLU A 196 -4.47 5.33 10.34
C GLU A 196 -3.34 4.82 11.23
N ALA A 197 -3.45 3.59 11.76
CA ALA A 197 -2.42 3.00 12.60
C ALA A 197 -1.11 2.73 11.84
N TYR A 198 -1.20 2.35 10.57
CA TYR A 198 -0.04 2.22 9.69
C TYR A 198 0.63 3.57 9.44
N LEU A 199 -0.14 4.62 9.16
CA LEU A 199 0.38 5.98 8.98
C LEU A 199 1.05 6.49 10.26
N GLN A 200 0.40 6.35 11.42
CA GLN A 200 0.99 6.73 12.68
C GLN A 200 2.33 6.03 12.90
N ALA A 201 2.37 4.70 12.81
CA ALA A 201 3.60 3.95 13.01
C ALA A 201 4.69 4.34 11.99
N LEU A 202 4.31 4.55 10.72
CA LEU A 202 5.23 4.94 9.65
C LEU A 202 5.94 6.26 9.93
N PHE A 203 5.22 7.26 10.46
CA PHE A 203 5.76 8.59 10.68
C PHE A 203 6.35 8.81 12.07
N THR A 204 6.09 7.93 13.04
CA THR A 204 6.51 8.16 14.44
C THR A 204 7.47 7.11 15.00
N THR A 205 7.85 6.10 14.18
CA THR A 205 8.74 5.02 14.65
C THR A 205 9.97 4.85 13.75
N HIS A 206 10.97 4.10 14.27
CA HIS A 206 12.16 3.68 13.54
C HIS A 206 12.25 2.15 13.58
N GLN A 207 11.46 1.49 12.75
CA GLN A 207 11.40 0.03 12.72
C GLN A 207 11.33 -0.49 11.28
N SER A 208 11.62 -1.75 11.08
CA SER A 208 11.43 -2.36 9.76
C SER A 208 9.95 -2.35 9.36
N ILE A 209 9.66 -2.31 8.06
CA ILE A 209 8.27 -2.35 7.58
C ILE A 209 7.56 -3.64 8.02
N GLU A 210 8.28 -4.76 8.12
CA GLU A 210 7.70 -6.00 8.62
C GLU A 210 7.38 -5.93 10.12
N ASP A 211 8.27 -5.33 10.95
CA ASP A 211 7.98 -5.15 12.39
C ASP A 211 6.82 -4.19 12.60
N MET A 212 6.77 -3.10 11.80
CA MET A 212 5.61 -2.21 11.79
C MET A 212 4.31 -2.97 11.49
N TRP A 213 4.31 -3.85 10.48
CA TRP A 213 3.14 -4.66 10.15
C TRP A 213 2.81 -5.68 11.24
N ARG A 214 3.82 -6.34 11.84
CA ARG A 214 3.63 -7.30 12.94
C ARG A 214 3.07 -6.64 14.19
N GLY A 215 3.45 -5.40 14.48
CA GLY A 215 3.02 -4.62 15.64
C GLY A 215 1.66 -3.95 15.52
N GLN A 216 0.91 -4.13 14.43
CA GLN A 216 -0.41 -3.52 14.28
C GLN A 216 -1.43 -4.09 15.27
N PRO A 217 -2.41 -3.27 15.74
CA PRO A 217 -3.40 -3.70 16.74
C PRO A 217 -4.24 -4.92 16.33
N ASN A 218 -4.37 -5.19 15.05
CA ASN A 218 -5.10 -6.34 14.50
C ASN A 218 -4.22 -7.54 14.16
N ALA A 219 -3.01 -7.63 14.71
CA ALA A 219 -2.15 -8.79 14.54
C ALA A 219 -2.75 -10.02 15.22
N ASN A 220 -2.79 -11.16 14.49
CA ASN A 220 -3.34 -12.42 14.98
C ASN A 220 -2.26 -13.30 15.65
N GLY A 221 -0.97 -13.06 15.34
CA GLY A 221 0.15 -13.83 15.87
C GLY A 221 0.37 -15.19 15.18
N ASN A 222 -0.31 -15.45 14.06
CA ASN A 222 -0.20 -16.70 13.28
C ASN A 222 0.74 -16.55 12.07
N VAL A 223 1.77 -15.71 12.19
CA VAL A 223 2.61 -15.32 11.05
C VAL A 223 3.31 -16.52 10.41
N LYS A 224 3.20 -16.59 9.09
CA LYS A 224 3.90 -17.55 8.22
C LYS A 224 4.57 -16.80 7.09
N SER A 225 5.88 -16.98 6.95
CA SER A 225 6.69 -16.32 5.92
C SER A 225 7.18 -17.33 4.89
N PHE A 226 7.33 -16.88 3.64
CA PHE A 226 7.87 -17.69 2.55
C PHE A 226 8.55 -16.79 1.51
N ALA A 227 9.48 -17.35 0.75
CA ALA A 227 10.12 -16.62 -0.34
C ALA A 227 9.10 -16.34 -1.46
N SER A 228 9.09 -15.13 -1.99
CA SER A 228 8.28 -14.80 -3.16
C SER A 228 8.73 -15.62 -4.37
N VAL A 229 7.77 -16.19 -5.09
CA VAL A 229 8.01 -16.85 -6.39
C VAL A 229 8.04 -15.82 -7.51
N ARG A 230 7.29 -14.71 -7.35
CA ARG A 230 7.12 -13.67 -8.36
C ARG A 230 8.25 -12.64 -8.35
N THR A 231 8.81 -12.35 -7.18
CA THR A 231 9.84 -11.32 -7.02
C THR A 231 11.04 -11.93 -6.31
N PRO A 232 12.11 -12.31 -7.04
CA PRO A 232 13.30 -12.90 -6.44
C PRO A 232 13.88 -12.04 -5.31
N GLY A 233 14.20 -12.67 -4.18
CA GLY A 233 14.74 -11.99 -2.99
C GLY A 233 13.67 -11.36 -2.08
N ALA A 234 12.43 -11.22 -2.52
CA ALA A 234 11.35 -10.74 -1.67
C ALA A 234 10.82 -11.85 -0.74
N THR A 235 10.27 -11.44 0.40
CA THR A 235 9.60 -12.31 1.38
C THR A 235 8.15 -11.90 1.52
N VAL A 236 7.26 -12.88 1.48
CA VAL A 236 5.82 -12.72 1.77
C VAL A 236 5.55 -13.27 3.15
N SER A 237 4.93 -12.46 4.02
CA SER A 237 4.44 -12.88 5.33
C SER A 237 2.93 -12.74 5.38
N GLN A 238 2.24 -13.77 5.86
CA GLN A 238 0.79 -13.77 6.09
C GLN A 238 0.52 -14.00 7.57
N ASP A 239 -0.50 -13.35 8.10
CA ASP A 239 -0.95 -13.50 9.50
C ASP A 239 -2.46 -13.84 9.50
N PRO A 240 -2.83 -15.09 9.21
CA PRO A 240 -4.22 -15.52 9.16
C PRO A 240 -4.88 -15.50 10.54
N ASN A 241 -6.21 -15.42 10.58
CA ASN A 241 -6.98 -15.44 11.82
C ASN A 241 -6.79 -16.75 12.60
N THR A 242 -6.64 -17.86 11.88
CA THR A 242 -6.22 -19.16 12.41
C THR A 242 -5.06 -19.71 11.58
N PRO A 243 -4.33 -20.74 12.04
CA PRO A 243 -3.22 -21.31 11.28
C PRO A 243 -3.51 -21.71 9.83
N THR A 244 -4.78 -21.89 9.46
CA THR A 244 -5.19 -22.40 8.13
C THR A 244 -6.28 -21.62 7.44
N SER A 245 -6.80 -20.52 8.04
CA SER A 245 -7.93 -19.76 7.49
C SER A 245 -7.92 -18.30 7.90
N GLY A 246 -8.71 -17.47 7.20
CA GLY A 246 -8.82 -16.05 7.48
C GLY A 246 -7.59 -15.26 7.04
N PHE A 247 -7.17 -15.39 5.81
CA PHE A 247 -5.97 -14.77 5.23
C PHE A 247 -6.21 -13.29 4.89
N TYR A 248 -6.55 -12.48 5.91
CA TYR A 248 -6.88 -11.05 5.72
C TYR A 248 -5.72 -10.09 5.90
N ARG A 249 -4.54 -10.59 6.30
CA ARG A 249 -3.34 -9.77 6.51
C ARG A 249 -2.13 -10.38 5.83
N SER A 250 -1.42 -9.57 5.05
CA SER A 250 -0.13 -9.94 4.49
C SER A 250 0.78 -8.73 4.34
N VAL A 251 2.08 -8.98 4.31
CA VAL A 251 3.09 -8.04 3.86
C VAL A 251 4.05 -8.76 2.92
N THR A 252 4.36 -8.13 1.79
CA THR A 252 5.45 -8.55 0.91
C THR A 252 6.53 -7.49 0.97
N VAL A 253 7.71 -7.86 1.42
CA VAL A 253 8.87 -6.98 1.54
C VAL A 253 9.89 -7.36 0.47
N GLY A 254 10.43 -6.37 -0.23
CA GLY A 254 11.47 -6.57 -1.24
C GLY A 254 12.76 -7.14 -0.65
N ALA A 255 13.77 -7.33 -1.51
CA ALA A 255 15.04 -7.97 -1.15
C ALA A 255 15.86 -7.24 -0.06
N PHE A 256 15.54 -5.97 0.20
CA PHE A 256 16.26 -5.15 1.15
C PHE A 256 15.39 -4.77 2.34
N VAL A 257 16.00 -4.67 3.51
CA VAL A 257 15.31 -4.14 4.69
C VAL A 257 15.11 -2.64 4.51
N VAL A 258 13.85 -2.21 4.59
CA VAL A 258 13.45 -0.80 4.56
C VAL A 258 12.80 -0.48 5.89
N THR A 259 13.20 0.64 6.48
CA THR A 259 12.66 1.13 7.74
C THR A 259 11.65 2.25 7.51
N THR A 260 10.84 2.56 8.51
CA THR A 260 9.79 3.57 8.43
C THR A 260 10.36 4.96 8.08
N ASP A 261 11.48 5.34 8.68
CA ASP A 261 12.18 6.60 8.40
C ASP A 261 12.73 6.68 6.97
N MET A 262 13.18 5.56 6.38
CA MET A 262 13.61 5.52 4.97
C MET A 262 12.45 5.79 4.01
N VAL A 263 11.25 5.32 4.34
CA VAL A 263 10.04 5.58 3.53
C VAL A 263 9.67 7.05 3.57
N VAL A 264 9.66 7.66 4.77
CA VAL A 264 9.22 9.06 4.92
C VAL A 264 10.28 10.09 4.54
N SER A 265 11.56 9.77 4.65
CA SER A 265 12.64 10.66 4.23
C SER A 265 12.86 10.67 2.72
N GLY A 266 12.38 9.66 2.01
CA GLY A 266 12.66 9.49 0.59
C GLY A 266 14.16 9.30 0.27
N VAL A 267 15.00 9.15 1.29
CA VAL A 267 16.42 8.94 1.12
C VAL A 267 16.61 7.56 0.53
N SER A 268 17.08 7.51 -0.70
CA SER A 268 17.64 6.29 -1.30
C SER A 268 18.70 5.78 -0.31
N GLY A 269 18.44 4.59 0.25
CA GLY A 269 19.22 4.01 1.35
C GLY A 269 20.69 4.38 1.23
N ASN A 270 21.21 4.86 2.32
CA ASN A 270 22.52 5.48 2.51
C ASN A 270 23.54 4.95 1.49
N LYS A 271 24.09 5.82 0.63
CA LYS A 271 25.10 5.45 -0.39
C LYS A 271 26.36 4.79 0.19
N GLY A 272 26.42 4.59 1.50
CA GLY A 272 27.48 3.94 2.27
C GLY A 272 27.06 2.75 3.13
N ALA A 273 25.79 2.52 3.38
CA ALA A 273 25.33 1.31 4.06
C ALA A 273 25.09 0.22 3.01
N LYS A 274 25.89 -0.83 3.02
CA LYS A 274 25.62 -2.02 2.21
C LYS A 274 24.23 -2.55 2.61
N PRO A 275 23.32 -2.76 1.66
CA PRO A 275 22.00 -3.29 1.98
C PRO A 275 22.17 -4.65 2.65
N VAL A 276 21.50 -4.85 3.78
CA VAL A 276 21.45 -6.16 4.44
C VAL A 276 20.53 -7.03 3.62
N MET A 277 21.10 -7.97 2.89
CA MET A 277 20.31 -8.94 2.13
C MET A 277 19.63 -9.89 3.11
N ARG A 278 18.31 -9.98 3.02
CA ARG A 278 17.54 -10.92 3.83
C ARG A 278 17.79 -12.33 3.32
N VAL A 279 18.32 -13.18 4.19
CA VAL A 279 18.32 -14.63 3.96
C VAL A 279 16.96 -15.15 4.43
N PRO A 280 16.19 -15.88 3.60
CA PRO A 280 14.95 -16.50 4.07
C PRO A 280 15.25 -17.38 5.28
N ASP A 281 14.48 -17.19 6.35
CA ASP A 281 14.64 -17.93 7.59
C ASP A 281 14.34 -19.41 7.35
N THR A 282 15.37 -20.22 7.24
CA THR A 282 15.30 -21.66 7.50
C THR A 282 15.89 -22.02 8.86
N ASP A 283 16.59 -21.08 9.52
CA ASP A 283 17.02 -21.12 10.93
C ASP A 283 17.69 -19.78 11.24
N SER A 284 17.22 -19.11 12.26
CA SER A 284 17.57 -17.75 12.68
C SER A 284 19.08 -17.52 12.80
N VAL A 285 19.74 -17.05 11.75
CA VAL A 285 21.10 -16.52 11.82
C VAL A 285 21.20 -15.19 11.10
N LEU A 286 21.33 -14.13 11.86
CA LEU A 286 21.71 -12.81 11.37
C LEU A 286 23.21 -12.83 10.99
N ILE A 287 23.51 -12.75 9.70
CA ILE A 287 24.88 -12.54 9.24
C ILE A 287 25.12 -11.06 9.00
N THR A 288 25.79 -10.38 9.93
CA THR A 288 26.32 -9.06 9.71
C THR A 288 27.67 -9.19 9.01
N SER A 289 27.77 -8.77 7.75
CA SER A 289 29.07 -8.70 7.07
C SER A 289 29.77 -7.38 7.41
N GLY A 290 30.57 -7.38 8.46
CA GLY A 290 31.64 -6.41 8.64
C GLY A 290 32.87 -6.94 7.86
N GLY A 291 33.23 -6.29 6.78
CA GLY A 291 34.37 -6.74 5.96
C GLY A 291 35.41 -5.68 5.75
N ASP A 292 36.59 -5.91 6.26
CA ASP A 292 37.80 -5.28 5.76
C ASP A 292 38.21 -5.89 4.41
N ALA A 293 38.62 -5.03 3.51
CA ALA A 293 39.07 -5.41 2.17
C ALA A 293 40.44 -6.03 2.23
N THR A 294 40.55 -7.35 2.37
CA THR A 294 41.64 -8.19 1.83
C THR A 294 41.43 -9.63 2.32
N GLY A 295 41.23 -10.57 1.40
CA GLY A 295 41.40 -11.99 1.70
C GLY A 295 40.17 -12.88 1.38
N GLY A 296 40.41 -13.91 0.63
CA GLY A 296 39.47 -14.81 0.00
C GLY A 296 38.54 -15.55 0.93
N PHE A 297 37.36 -15.84 0.41
CA PHE A 297 36.33 -16.66 1.04
C PHE A 297 36.74 -18.13 1.11
N SER A 298 36.83 -18.69 2.32
CA SER A 298 36.83 -20.14 2.55
C SER A 298 35.60 -20.49 3.40
N LEU A 299 34.63 -21.17 2.81
CA LEU A 299 33.52 -21.76 3.53
C LEU A 299 33.98 -23.07 4.16
N ARG A 300 34.14 -23.12 5.47
CA ARG A 300 34.18 -24.37 6.23
C ARG A 300 32.90 -24.53 7.04
N PRO A 301 32.14 -25.63 6.90
CA PRO A 301 31.00 -25.89 7.75
C PRO A 301 31.46 -26.32 9.14
N THR A 302 31.06 -25.60 10.17
CA THR A 302 31.23 -26.02 11.57
C THR A 302 30.06 -26.89 11.98
N ARG A 303 30.34 -28.16 12.24
CA ARG A 303 29.40 -29.13 12.77
C ARG A 303 29.19 -28.84 14.26
N ILE A 304 27.97 -28.48 14.66
CA ILE A 304 27.60 -28.38 16.09
C ILE A 304 27.04 -29.74 16.50
N LEU A 305 27.69 -30.36 17.49
CA LEU A 305 27.26 -31.56 18.15
C LEU A 305 26.06 -31.25 19.10
N ALA A 306 25.00 -32.03 19.01
CA ALA A 306 23.89 -32.00 19.94
C ALA A 306 24.30 -32.51 21.32
N PRO A 307 23.80 -31.96 22.43
CA PRO A 307 23.98 -32.52 23.74
C PRO A 307 23.03 -33.71 23.97
N HIS A 308 23.51 -34.67 24.69
CA HIS A 308 22.80 -35.88 25.16
C HIS A 308 21.62 -35.60 26.06
#